data_374e547dc598f44cad3cef74dbe0ca82
#
_entry.id   374e547dc598f44cad3cef74dbe0ca82
#
_cell.length_a   1.000
_cell.length_b   1.000
_cell.length_c   1.000
_cell.angle_alpha   90.00
_cell.angle_beta   90.00
_cell.angle_gamma   90.00
#
_symmetry.space_group_name_H-M   'P 1'
#
loop_
_entity.id
_entity.type
_entity.pdbx_description
1 polymer ?
#
loop_
_entity_poly.entity_id
_entity_poly.type
_entity_poly.pdbx_seq_one_letter_code
_entity_poly.pdbx_strand_id
1 'polypeptide(L)'
;NPAITLRDRLANSRLALHLVLLAQGVPFIHSGQEFFRTKNLIYNTYNMPDEINKLDWLRSLHYKEDIAFLKKLIAFRRAHPLLHLKTSTAIKQACQVNWLTDSLLEYKIQDRKESMTIVINFGNQEADYENKNKQRLHLQYPAIDVQKPIAPLADNYSLAGKQLIVLK
;
A
#
# COMPACT_ATOMS: atom_id res chain seq x y z
N ASN A 1 -11.48 11.31 14.83
CA ASN A 1 -10.86 11.31 16.14
C ASN A 1 -9.83 12.45 16.21
N PRO A 2 -10.06 13.51 17.01
CA PRO A 2 -9.15 14.66 17.13
C PRO A 2 -7.78 14.31 17.74
N ALA A 3 -7.67 13.17 18.40
CA ALA A 3 -6.42 12.70 19.02
C ALA A 3 -5.39 12.12 18.01
N ILE A 4 -5.79 11.87 16.75
CA ILE A 4 -4.88 11.31 15.75
C ILE A 4 -4.14 12.46 15.05
N THR A 5 -2.80 12.41 15.07
CA THR A 5 -1.96 13.44 14.43
C THR A 5 -2.14 13.47 12.92
N LEU A 6 -1.79 14.58 12.26
CA LEU A 6 -1.78 14.66 10.80
C LEU A 6 -0.83 13.61 10.20
N ARG A 7 0.34 13.40 10.82
CA ARG A 7 1.31 12.40 10.42
C ARG A 7 0.69 11.00 10.37
N ASP A 8 -0.02 10.61 11.43
CA ASP A 8 -0.64 9.29 11.52
C ASP A 8 -1.79 9.13 10.53
N ARG A 9 -2.56 10.19 10.30
CA ARG A 9 -3.63 10.19 9.28
C ARG A 9 -3.06 9.99 7.89
N LEU A 10 -1.96 10.66 7.54
CA LEU A 10 -1.28 10.49 6.26
C LEU A 10 -0.69 9.08 6.13
N ALA A 11 -0.04 8.55 7.19
CA ALA A 11 0.50 7.20 7.18
C ALA A 11 -0.60 6.15 6.98
N ASN A 12 -1.73 6.25 7.68
CA ASN A 12 -2.88 5.37 7.49
C ASN A 12 -3.46 5.46 6.06
N SER A 13 -3.58 6.68 5.52
CA SER A 13 -4.08 6.89 4.15
C SER A 13 -3.14 6.29 3.10
N ARG A 14 -1.82 6.44 3.26
CA ARG A 14 -0.82 5.81 2.39
C ARG A 14 -0.95 4.30 2.43
N LEU A 15 -0.94 3.73 3.63
CA LEU A 15 -1.05 2.29 3.82
C LEU A 15 -2.31 1.74 3.14
N ALA A 16 -3.47 2.37 3.38
CA ALA A 16 -4.74 1.96 2.78
C ALA A 16 -4.71 2.03 1.24
N LEU A 17 -4.15 3.11 0.67
CA LEU A 17 -4.06 3.30 -0.77
C LEU A 17 -3.10 2.29 -1.43
N HIS A 18 -1.97 2.01 -0.77
CA HIS A 18 -1.03 1.00 -1.23
C HIS A 18 -1.67 -0.41 -1.21
N LEU A 19 -2.41 -0.73 -0.15
CA LEU A 19 -3.14 -2.00 -0.05
C LEU A 19 -4.17 -2.18 -1.15
N VAL A 20 -4.95 -1.15 -1.48
CA VAL A 20 -5.91 -1.19 -2.60
C VAL A 20 -5.23 -1.56 -3.91
N LEU A 21 -4.02 -1.04 -4.16
CA LEU A 21 -3.27 -1.33 -5.39
C LEU A 21 -2.53 -2.67 -5.36
N LEU A 22 -2.21 -3.21 -4.20
CA LEU A 22 -1.49 -4.48 -4.06
C LEU A 22 -2.42 -5.68 -3.82
N ALA A 23 -3.68 -5.44 -3.46
CA ALA A 23 -4.69 -6.48 -3.32
C ALA A 23 -5.17 -7.03 -4.67
N GLN A 24 -5.75 -8.23 -4.66
CA GLN A 24 -6.44 -8.80 -5.82
C GLN A 24 -7.72 -8.01 -6.16
N GLY A 25 -8.24 -8.22 -7.36
CA GLY A 25 -9.45 -7.56 -7.84
C GLY A 25 -9.18 -6.24 -8.57
N VAL A 26 -10.25 -5.47 -8.80
CA VAL A 26 -10.19 -4.18 -9.50
C VAL A 26 -9.96 -3.08 -8.47
N PRO A 27 -8.81 -2.36 -8.51
CA PRO A 27 -8.58 -1.28 -7.57
C PRO A 27 -9.49 -0.08 -7.89
N PHE A 28 -10.12 0.46 -6.86
CA PHE A 28 -10.91 1.68 -6.95
C PHE A 28 -10.28 2.77 -6.09
N ILE A 29 -9.97 3.92 -6.72
CA ILE A 29 -9.38 5.09 -6.07
C ILE A 29 -10.31 6.28 -6.32
N HIS A 30 -10.79 6.89 -5.25
CA HIS A 30 -11.60 8.09 -5.34
C HIS A 30 -10.73 9.30 -5.74
N SER A 31 -11.24 10.15 -6.65
CA SER A 31 -10.52 11.33 -7.13
C SER A 31 -10.07 12.25 -5.99
N GLY A 32 -8.78 12.57 -5.99
CA GLY A 32 -8.14 13.38 -4.95
C GLY A 32 -7.57 12.56 -3.77
N GLN A 33 -7.80 11.27 -3.71
CA GLN A 33 -7.24 10.40 -2.66
C GLN A 33 -5.71 10.34 -2.75
N GLU A 34 -5.16 10.46 -3.95
CA GLU A 34 -3.74 10.48 -4.25
C GLU A 34 -2.98 11.69 -3.68
N PHE A 35 -3.70 12.76 -3.33
CA PHE A 35 -3.17 13.94 -2.61
C PHE A 35 -3.96 14.25 -1.34
N PHE A 36 -4.54 13.21 -0.73
CA PHE A 36 -5.22 13.26 0.57
C PHE A 36 -6.34 14.31 0.62
N ARG A 37 -7.23 14.30 -0.39
CA ARG A 37 -8.43 15.15 -0.41
C ARG A 37 -9.14 15.14 0.93
N THR A 38 -9.51 16.31 1.43
CA THR A 38 -10.29 16.46 2.65
C THR A 38 -11.72 16.95 2.35
N LYS A 39 -12.64 16.56 3.17
CA LYS A 39 -14.02 17.06 3.24
C LYS A 39 -14.26 17.79 4.57
N ASN A 40 -13.20 18.28 5.22
CA ASN A 40 -13.24 19.04 6.47
C ASN A 40 -14.01 18.33 7.60
N LEU A 41 -13.88 16.99 7.66
CA LEU A 41 -14.56 16.10 8.62
C LEU A 41 -16.10 16.05 8.48
N ILE A 42 -16.67 16.56 7.42
CA ILE A 42 -18.11 16.45 7.15
C ILE A 42 -18.40 15.02 6.66
N TYR A 43 -19.26 14.31 7.37
CA TYR A 43 -19.54 12.90 7.12
C TYR A 43 -20.24 12.65 5.77
N ASN A 44 -21.29 13.44 5.47
CA ASN A 44 -22.03 13.32 4.23
C ASN A 44 -22.03 14.66 3.48
N THR A 45 -21.43 14.64 2.27
CA THR A 45 -21.20 15.88 1.51
C THR A 45 -21.90 15.88 0.15
N TYR A 46 -22.79 14.89 -0.15
CA TYR A 46 -23.36 14.75 -1.50
C TYR A 46 -24.12 15.99 -1.96
N ASN A 47 -24.78 16.71 -1.06
CA ASN A 47 -25.56 17.92 -1.31
C ASN A 47 -24.89 19.19 -0.75
N MET A 48 -23.62 19.14 -0.40
CA MET A 48 -22.88 20.29 0.10
C MET A 48 -22.35 21.14 -1.05
N PRO A 49 -22.07 22.44 -0.81
CA PRO A 49 -21.60 23.36 -1.84
C PRO A 49 -20.21 22.97 -2.39
N ASP A 50 -19.85 23.60 -3.51
CA ASP A 50 -18.61 23.30 -4.23
C ASP A 50 -17.36 23.56 -3.40
N GLU A 51 -17.38 24.48 -2.44
CA GLU A 51 -16.26 24.74 -1.52
C GLU A 51 -15.84 23.48 -0.75
N ILE A 52 -16.78 22.57 -0.47
CA ILE A 52 -16.54 21.28 0.20
C ILE A 52 -16.25 20.17 -0.81
N ASN A 53 -16.92 20.23 -1.98
CA ASN A 53 -16.90 19.13 -2.95
C ASN A 53 -15.85 19.26 -4.04
N LYS A 54 -15.33 20.46 -4.34
CA LYS A 54 -14.27 20.66 -5.32
C LYS A 54 -12.99 19.88 -5.00
N LEU A 55 -12.18 19.66 -6.03
CA LEU A 55 -10.82 19.17 -5.88
C LEU A 55 -9.88 20.36 -5.70
N ASP A 56 -9.17 20.38 -4.60
CA ASP A 56 -8.09 21.36 -4.36
C ASP A 56 -6.82 20.91 -5.09
N TRP A 57 -6.65 21.34 -6.33
CA TRP A 57 -5.49 20.99 -7.15
C TRP A 57 -4.19 21.56 -6.61
N LEU A 58 -4.22 22.68 -5.86
CA LEU A 58 -3.01 23.24 -5.24
C LEU A 58 -2.47 22.30 -4.17
N ARG A 59 -3.34 21.55 -3.51
CA ARG A 59 -2.96 20.52 -2.53
C ARG A 59 -2.07 19.43 -3.17
N SER A 60 -2.25 19.13 -4.44
CA SER A 60 -1.42 18.15 -5.15
C SER A 60 0.06 18.54 -5.20
N LEU A 61 0.37 19.82 -5.16
CA LEU A 61 1.75 20.33 -5.16
C LEU A 61 2.48 19.99 -3.84
N HIS A 62 1.75 19.95 -2.72
CA HIS A 62 2.30 19.58 -1.41
C HIS A 62 2.58 18.08 -1.30
N TYR A 63 1.85 17.25 -2.04
CA TYR A 63 1.93 15.78 -2.00
C TYR A 63 2.46 15.18 -3.31
N LYS A 64 3.29 15.92 -4.04
CA LYS A 64 3.87 15.48 -5.33
C LYS A 64 4.65 14.17 -5.23
N GLU A 65 5.30 13.91 -4.10
CA GLU A 65 6.06 12.68 -3.86
C GLU A 65 5.13 11.48 -3.70
N ASP A 66 4.03 11.63 -2.97
CA ASP A 66 2.98 10.61 -2.84
C ASP A 66 2.36 10.27 -4.20
N ILE A 67 2.05 11.29 -5.01
CA ILE A 67 1.52 11.11 -6.37
C ILE A 67 2.55 10.39 -7.25
N ALA A 68 3.82 10.77 -7.18
CA ALA A 68 4.88 10.13 -7.95
C ALA A 68 5.07 8.67 -7.54
N PHE A 69 5.04 8.38 -6.24
CA PHE A 69 5.09 7.00 -5.75
C PHE A 69 3.88 6.18 -6.23
N LEU A 70 2.68 6.74 -6.16
CA LEU A 70 1.46 6.07 -6.59
C LEU A 70 1.48 5.73 -8.09
N LYS A 71 1.98 6.63 -8.94
CA LYS A 71 2.18 6.36 -10.37
C LYS A 71 3.11 5.15 -10.59
N LYS A 72 4.22 5.08 -9.84
CA LYS A 72 5.14 3.93 -9.89
C LYS A 72 4.48 2.66 -9.36
N LEU A 73 3.67 2.75 -8.31
CA LEU A 73 2.94 1.59 -7.77
C LEU A 73 1.89 1.05 -8.75
N ILE A 74 1.22 1.92 -9.49
CA ILE A 74 0.32 1.51 -10.59
C ILE A 74 1.11 0.80 -11.68
N ALA A 75 2.28 1.34 -12.06
CA ALA A 75 3.16 0.70 -13.04
C ALA A 75 3.68 -0.65 -12.53
N PHE A 76 4.06 -0.73 -11.26
CA PHE A 76 4.45 -1.97 -10.60
C PHE A 76 3.34 -3.02 -10.67
N ARG A 77 2.11 -2.65 -10.27
CA ARG A 77 0.95 -3.56 -10.37
C ARG A 77 0.74 -4.08 -11.80
N ARG A 78 0.80 -3.19 -12.80
CA ARG A 78 0.62 -3.56 -14.22
C ARG A 78 1.71 -4.53 -14.72
N ALA A 79 2.93 -4.38 -14.25
CA ALA A 79 4.06 -5.21 -14.63
C ALA A 79 4.05 -6.60 -13.97
N HIS A 80 3.28 -6.79 -12.89
CA HIS A 80 3.25 -8.04 -12.12
C HIS A 80 1.89 -8.73 -12.21
N PRO A 81 1.72 -9.72 -13.11
CA PRO A 81 0.46 -10.46 -13.29
C PRO A 81 -0.08 -11.09 -12.01
N LEU A 82 0.78 -11.49 -11.07
CA LEU A 82 0.39 -12.02 -9.77
C LEU A 82 -0.53 -11.07 -8.98
N LEU A 83 -0.46 -9.75 -9.21
CA LEU A 83 -1.29 -8.76 -8.49
C LEU A 83 -2.68 -8.57 -9.09
N HIS A 84 -2.98 -9.19 -10.26
CA HIS A 84 -4.28 -9.04 -10.93
C HIS A 84 -4.74 -10.35 -11.60
N LEU A 85 -4.80 -11.40 -10.80
CA LEU A 85 -5.32 -12.70 -11.23
C LEU A 85 -6.79 -12.60 -11.65
N LYS A 86 -7.14 -13.32 -12.73
CA LYS A 86 -8.42 -13.09 -13.44
C LYS A 86 -9.60 -13.86 -12.88
N THR A 87 -9.36 -14.90 -12.08
CA THR A 87 -10.44 -15.77 -11.58
C THR A 87 -10.34 -15.97 -10.07
N SER A 88 -11.49 -16.15 -9.43
CA SER A 88 -11.53 -16.47 -7.98
C SER A 88 -10.80 -17.76 -7.64
N THR A 89 -10.84 -18.75 -8.53
CA THR A 89 -10.11 -20.01 -8.37
C THR A 89 -8.59 -19.77 -8.35
N ALA A 90 -8.06 -19.00 -9.31
CA ALA A 90 -6.65 -18.66 -9.35
C ALA A 90 -6.21 -17.88 -8.09
N ILE A 91 -7.03 -16.93 -7.64
CA ILE A 91 -6.77 -16.16 -6.41
C ILE A 91 -6.70 -17.08 -5.19
N LYS A 92 -7.69 -17.97 -5.02
CA LYS A 92 -7.72 -18.92 -3.90
C LYS A 92 -6.53 -19.89 -3.87
N GLN A 93 -6.03 -20.27 -5.05
CA GLN A 93 -4.87 -21.16 -5.16
C GLN A 93 -3.53 -20.45 -4.95
N ALA A 94 -3.42 -19.19 -5.40
CA ALA A 94 -2.16 -18.45 -5.39
C ALA A 94 -1.94 -17.64 -4.11
N CYS A 95 -2.99 -17.21 -3.42
CA CYS A 95 -2.92 -16.25 -2.33
C CYS A 95 -3.03 -16.91 -0.96
N GLN A 96 -2.13 -16.53 -0.06
CA GLN A 96 -2.14 -16.94 1.36
C GLN A 96 -1.99 -15.69 2.23
N VAL A 97 -2.75 -15.63 3.31
CA VAL A 97 -2.70 -14.53 4.29
C VAL A 97 -2.42 -15.12 5.67
N ASN A 98 -1.34 -14.68 6.28
CA ASN A 98 -0.90 -15.15 7.58
C ASN A 98 -0.71 -13.97 8.54
N TRP A 99 -1.40 -13.96 9.67
CA TRP A 99 -1.07 -13.06 10.76
C TRP A 99 0.14 -13.59 11.51
N LEU A 100 1.23 -12.83 11.52
CA LEU A 100 2.46 -13.18 12.23
C LEU A 100 2.40 -12.70 13.69
N THR A 101 1.76 -11.56 13.91
CA THR A 101 1.42 -10.99 15.22
C THR A 101 0.05 -10.29 15.13
N ASP A 102 -0.41 -9.67 16.21
CA ASP A 102 -1.67 -8.90 16.22
C ASP A 102 -1.68 -7.70 15.25
N SER A 103 -0.50 -7.25 14.81
CA SER A 103 -0.36 -6.09 13.92
C SER A 103 0.44 -6.36 12.66
N LEU A 104 1.14 -7.47 12.55
CA LEU A 104 1.98 -7.81 11.41
C LEU A 104 1.33 -8.92 10.58
N LEU A 105 1.07 -8.62 9.32
CA LEU A 105 0.46 -9.55 8.37
C LEU A 105 1.43 -9.83 7.22
N GLU A 106 1.50 -11.08 6.84
CA GLU A 106 2.17 -11.57 5.65
C GLU A 106 1.13 -11.99 4.60
N TYR A 107 1.19 -11.40 3.43
CA TYR A 107 0.35 -11.76 2.28
C TYR A 107 1.25 -12.31 1.18
N LYS A 108 1.19 -13.61 0.95
CA LYS A 108 1.94 -14.31 -0.11
C LYS A 108 1.08 -14.52 -1.33
N ILE A 109 1.65 -14.28 -2.50
CA ILE A 109 1.05 -14.58 -3.79
C ILE A 109 2.08 -15.39 -4.57
N GLN A 110 1.73 -16.59 -5.00
CA GLN A 110 2.66 -17.49 -5.67
C GLN A 110 1.97 -18.25 -6.79
N ASP A 111 2.64 -18.35 -7.92
CA ASP A 111 2.32 -19.31 -8.98
C ASP A 111 3.54 -20.23 -9.26
N ARG A 112 3.51 -20.94 -10.39
CA ARG A 112 4.59 -21.87 -10.77
C ARG A 112 5.89 -21.15 -11.18
N LYS A 113 5.85 -19.86 -11.47
CA LYS A 113 6.97 -19.10 -12.06
C LYS A 113 7.58 -18.11 -11.09
N GLU A 114 6.75 -17.49 -10.28
CA GLU A 114 7.19 -16.43 -9.37
C GLU A 114 6.42 -16.44 -8.05
N SER A 115 7.03 -15.83 -7.03
CA SER A 115 6.40 -15.56 -5.75
C SER A 115 6.62 -14.12 -5.34
N MET A 116 5.64 -13.56 -4.64
CA MET A 116 5.68 -12.22 -4.08
C MET A 116 5.17 -12.27 -2.65
N THR A 117 5.87 -11.64 -1.73
CA THR A 117 5.45 -11.50 -0.34
C THR A 117 5.23 -10.03 -0.03
N ILE A 118 4.07 -9.69 0.47
CA ILE A 118 3.74 -8.35 0.95
C ILE A 118 3.64 -8.44 2.47
N VAL A 119 4.52 -7.73 3.17
CA VAL A 119 4.53 -7.67 4.64
C VAL A 119 3.96 -6.33 5.07
N ILE A 120 2.99 -6.35 5.96
CA ILE A 120 2.20 -5.18 6.35
C ILE A 120 2.22 -5.05 7.85
N ASN A 121 2.69 -3.91 8.35
CA ASN A 121 2.58 -3.53 9.74
C ASN A 121 1.43 -2.53 9.94
N PHE A 122 0.32 -3.00 10.49
CA PHE A 122 -0.84 -2.18 10.86
C PHE A 122 -0.68 -1.48 12.20
N GLY A 123 0.34 -1.86 12.98
CA GLY A 123 0.63 -1.26 14.28
C GLY A 123 1.14 0.17 14.19
N ASN A 124 1.30 0.82 15.34
CA ASN A 124 1.92 2.14 15.45
C ASN A 124 3.42 2.05 15.78
N GLN A 125 3.87 0.88 16.22
CA GLN A 125 5.26 0.59 16.59
C GLN A 125 5.94 -0.24 15.50
N GLU A 126 7.26 -0.28 15.53
CA GLU A 126 8.03 -1.20 14.71
C GLU A 126 7.69 -2.66 15.03
N ALA A 127 7.77 -3.52 14.03
CA ALA A 127 7.57 -4.95 14.15
C ALA A 127 8.64 -5.69 13.37
N ASP A 128 9.22 -6.72 13.97
CA ASP A 128 10.28 -7.50 13.35
C ASP A 128 9.69 -8.56 12.40
N TYR A 129 10.26 -8.61 11.21
CA TYR A 129 9.93 -9.60 10.18
C TYR A 129 11.17 -10.47 9.87
N GLU A 130 11.01 -11.78 9.96
CA GLU A 130 12.05 -12.74 9.60
C GLU A 130 11.96 -13.10 8.11
N ASN A 131 12.96 -12.70 7.32
CA ASN A 131 13.06 -12.98 5.89
C ASN A 131 13.63 -14.39 5.62
N LYS A 132 12.90 -15.43 5.99
CA LYS A 132 13.32 -16.85 5.88
C LYS A 132 13.74 -17.27 4.47
N ASN A 133 13.16 -16.66 3.46
CA ASN A 133 13.38 -17.02 2.05
C ASN A 133 14.45 -16.17 1.37
N LYS A 134 15.14 -15.29 2.10
CA LYS A 134 16.17 -14.37 1.57
C LYS A 134 15.70 -13.56 0.36
N GLN A 135 14.41 -13.19 0.36
CA GLN A 135 13.80 -12.38 -0.68
C GLN A 135 14.39 -10.97 -0.68
N ARG A 136 14.31 -10.31 -1.83
CA ARG A 136 14.84 -8.95 -2.02
C ARG A 136 13.72 -7.93 -1.97
N LEU A 137 14.02 -6.76 -1.45
CA LEU A 137 13.08 -5.65 -1.33
C LEU A 137 12.85 -5.00 -2.70
N HIS A 138 11.60 -4.93 -3.15
CA HIS A 138 11.16 -4.27 -4.38
C HIS A 138 10.37 -2.99 -4.14
N LEU A 139 9.73 -2.89 -2.99
CA LEU A 139 8.92 -1.74 -2.64
C LEU A 139 8.96 -1.47 -1.14
N GLN A 140 9.26 -0.23 -0.79
CA GLN A 140 9.05 0.38 0.53
C GLN A 140 8.93 1.89 0.32
N TYR A 141 7.82 2.51 0.73
CA TYR A 141 7.63 3.95 0.55
C TYR A 141 8.78 4.74 1.20
N PRO A 142 9.37 5.72 0.55
CA PRO A 142 9.07 6.25 -0.79
C PRO A 142 9.80 5.57 -1.97
N ALA A 143 10.50 4.48 -1.75
CA ALA A 143 11.29 3.79 -2.77
C ALA A 143 10.51 2.63 -3.42
N ILE A 144 10.55 2.55 -4.73
CA ILE A 144 9.98 1.47 -5.53
C ILE A 144 10.69 1.35 -6.87
N ASP A 145 11.01 0.12 -7.30
CA ASP A 145 11.43 -0.20 -8.65
C ASP A 145 10.51 -1.27 -9.24
N VAL A 146 10.14 -1.09 -10.50
CA VAL A 146 9.18 -1.96 -11.19
C VAL A 146 9.78 -3.32 -11.53
N GLN A 147 11.09 -3.37 -11.85
CA GLN A 147 11.74 -4.57 -12.40
C GLN A 147 12.85 -5.12 -11.50
N LYS A 148 13.55 -4.26 -10.79
CA LYS A 148 14.75 -4.62 -10.03
C LYS A 148 14.51 -4.48 -8.54
N PRO A 149 15.17 -5.29 -7.69
CA PRO A 149 15.17 -5.04 -6.26
C PRO A 149 15.86 -3.71 -5.95
N ILE A 150 15.30 -2.94 -5.01
CA ILE A 150 15.86 -1.66 -4.55
C ILE A 150 16.97 -1.88 -3.51
N ALA A 151 16.91 -2.98 -2.77
CA ALA A 151 17.91 -3.35 -1.79
C ALA A 151 17.85 -4.86 -1.47
N PRO A 152 18.96 -5.46 -0.99
CA PRO A 152 18.87 -6.71 -0.23
C PRO A 152 18.09 -6.45 1.07
N LEU A 153 17.32 -7.42 1.53
CA LEU A 153 16.68 -7.37 2.84
C LEU A 153 17.47 -8.24 3.82
N ALA A 154 17.75 -7.73 5.00
CA ALA A 154 18.36 -8.51 6.07
C ALA A 154 17.47 -9.71 6.48
N ASP A 155 18.06 -10.74 7.06
CA ASP A 155 17.34 -11.92 7.55
C ASP A 155 16.31 -11.52 8.61
N ASN A 156 16.67 -10.56 9.49
CA ASN A 156 15.73 -9.91 10.42
C ASN A 156 15.60 -8.44 10.02
N TYR A 157 14.37 -8.01 9.75
CA TYR A 157 14.05 -6.67 9.28
C TYR A 157 12.99 -6.01 10.16
N SER A 158 13.30 -4.84 10.71
CA SER A 158 12.35 -4.06 11.49
C SER A 158 11.51 -3.17 10.57
N LEU A 159 10.22 -3.46 10.47
CA LEU A 159 9.26 -2.72 9.67
C LEU A 159 8.54 -1.68 10.52
N ALA A 160 8.70 -0.41 10.18
CA ALA A 160 8.06 0.69 10.89
C ALA A 160 6.53 0.57 10.91
N GLY A 161 5.90 1.19 11.90
CA GLY A 161 4.45 1.22 12.02
C GLY A 161 3.76 1.89 10.82
N LYS A 162 2.60 1.39 10.44
CA LYS A 162 1.80 1.88 9.30
C LYS A 162 2.55 1.83 7.96
N GLN A 163 3.41 0.83 7.80
CA GLN A 163 4.14 0.60 6.56
C GLN A 163 3.88 -0.79 5.99
N LEU A 164 4.16 -0.93 4.70
CA LEU A 164 4.28 -2.21 4.03
C LEU A 164 5.53 -2.27 3.15
N ILE A 165 6.01 -3.48 2.93
CA ILE A 165 7.08 -3.78 1.98
C ILE A 165 6.61 -4.87 1.00
N VAL A 166 7.22 -4.89 -0.18
CA VAL A 166 7.03 -5.97 -1.17
C VAL A 166 8.38 -6.63 -1.42
N LEU A 167 8.38 -7.95 -1.27
CA LEU A 167 9.54 -8.81 -1.43
C LEU A 167 9.33 -9.79 -2.61
N LYS A 168 10.40 -10.07 -3.33
CA LYS A 168 10.44 -11.08 -4.40
C LYS A 168 11.72 -11.90 -4.34
#